data_fad3145cdb8a6781359eedee3571b4ec
#
_entry.id   fad3145cdb8a6781359eedee3571b4ec
#
_cell.length_a   1.000
_cell.length_b   1.000
_cell.length_c   1.000
_cell.angle_alpha   90.00
_cell.angle_beta   90.00
_cell.angle_gamma   90.00
#
_symmetry.space_group_name_H-M   'P 1'
#
loop_
_entity.id
_entity.type
_entity.pdbx_description
1 polymer ?
#
loop_
_entity_poly.entity_id
_entity_poly.type
_entity_poly.pdbx_seq_one_letter_code
_entity_poly.pdbx_strand_id
1 'polypeptide(L)'
;MIVENQYKYGEFLPEALLKRAIYSLNRGVLAAFLTAFFGGILVHLKLFTGKYANEDFLSYIQYGADHLRSGRWSEKFLISFRSDYSLPVVMGIIVIILLSVSAALTIAVLNIKNTLFACITALIMVSFPGLAYSFGYFMMAHTYAVSLFLSICAVACTMKWKYGYLPGAVCLSFSMGGYQAYVGFAMTLCIIILLLRFLDIKESFFTNIVWAAKFLVMGILGIVLYFVFLELCLYWNQTSLLSYKGIDTMGTIPLKDVPMLISRTYVHFFDFFKGDFFFRANVIQKICYGTLGLITFIVLLMNVIRLRKHIKQVIVLIFLVLLMPLCVNIIDFITPHSSANSLTIYPMVLVLIFPLACLEKMDIKQSPSGLFFIHWGAVINACVLVFSYFVLSNIYYLKLETYYERTLNMNNRILSRIEQLEGFTSDMPIAILSNIRSNIYGPEDPNEFAAIKYDVGLRGQYIGYCEHPGDEAIASKKTCAMIQNILGVKLKPATQEQIDLIINSEQYLDMEKWPSKDAVKIIDGVVAVNFFFPAQITLMEQDSRLIVELNYTNSLPQDCQFAIYLYRNGERIATEMYGTDTSWEFPLDENGSYYATIFIRNNKNEIIQVMNTQTFSKESAP
;
A
#
# COMPACT_ATOMS: atom_id res chain seq x y z
N MET A 1 -3.42 -25.19 55.18
CA MET A 1 -4.16 -24.20 54.36
C MET A 1 -3.31 -23.04 53.81
N ILE A 2 -2.42 -22.42 54.60
CA ILE A 2 -1.54 -21.30 54.12
C ILE A 2 -0.44 -21.82 53.17
N VAL A 3 0.13 -22.98 53.41
CA VAL A 3 1.22 -23.57 52.60
C VAL A 3 0.70 -24.10 51.26
N GLU A 4 -0.53 -24.68 51.22
CA GLU A 4 -1.14 -25.14 49.96
C GLU A 4 -1.51 -23.99 48.99
N ASN A 5 -1.88 -22.82 49.55
CA ASN A 5 -2.14 -21.64 48.71
C ASN A 5 -0.87 -21.02 48.11
N GLN A 6 0.28 -21.08 48.82
CA GLN A 6 1.54 -20.56 48.24
C GLN A 6 2.01 -21.37 47.02
N TYR A 7 1.78 -22.71 47.00
CA TYR A 7 2.08 -23.54 45.83
C TYR A 7 1.19 -23.21 44.62
N LYS A 8 -0.07 -22.85 44.84
CA LYS A 8 -1.03 -22.46 43.78
C LYS A 8 -0.67 -21.12 43.13
N TYR A 9 -0.20 -20.15 43.89
CA TYR A 9 0.22 -18.83 43.34
C TYR A 9 1.52 -18.92 42.55
N GLY A 10 2.47 -19.79 42.89
CA GLY A 10 3.73 -19.98 42.16
C GLY A 10 3.52 -20.46 40.71
N GLU A 11 2.42 -21.14 40.40
CA GLU A 11 2.08 -21.55 39.04
C GLU A 11 1.57 -20.39 38.15
N PHE A 12 1.15 -19.30 38.74
CA PHE A 12 0.67 -18.10 38.05
C PHE A 12 1.71 -16.95 37.97
N LEU A 13 2.92 -17.18 38.48
CA LEU A 13 4.01 -16.22 38.33
C LEU A 13 4.35 -16.04 36.84
N PRO A 14 4.69 -14.82 36.41
CA PRO A 14 4.99 -14.53 35.00
C PRO A 14 6.04 -15.48 34.41
N GLU A 15 7.09 -15.80 35.17
CA GLU A 15 8.15 -16.73 34.77
C GLU A 15 7.65 -18.18 34.65
N ALA A 16 6.74 -18.62 35.50
CA ALA A 16 6.13 -19.97 35.42
C ALA A 16 5.20 -20.06 34.20
N LEU A 17 4.40 -19.02 33.96
CA LEU A 17 3.54 -18.92 32.79
C LEU A 17 4.36 -18.88 31.49
N LEU A 18 5.44 -18.11 31.49
CA LEU A 18 6.37 -18.02 30.35
C LEU A 18 7.03 -19.38 30.07
N LYS A 19 7.57 -20.05 31.10
CA LYS A 19 8.11 -21.41 30.98
C LYS A 19 7.07 -22.38 30.42
N ARG A 20 5.87 -22.38 30.98
CA ARG A 20 4.76 -23.24 30.54
C ARG A 20 4.39 -22.96 29.06
N ALA A 21 4.32 -21.70 28.67
CA ALA A 21 4.09 -21.29 27.29
C ALA A 21 5.21 -21.80 26.37
N ILE A 22 6.48 -21.59 26.70
CA ILE A 22 7.62 -22.02 25.89
C ILE A 22 7.67 -23.55 25.77
N TYR A 23 7.52 -24.28 26.88
CA TYR A 23 7.55 -25.75 26.87
C TYR A 23 6.33 -26.39 26.18
N SER A 24 5.21 -25.68 26.09
CA SER A 24 4.03 -26.12 25.34
C SER A 24 4.13 -25.90 23.84
N LEU A 25 5.09 -25.08 23.37
CA LEU A 25 5.29 -24.83 21.95
C LEU A 25 5.86 -26.06 21.24
N ASN A 26 5.27 -26.43 20.12
CA ASN A 26 5.84 -27.42 19.22
C ASN A 26 7.20 -26.92 18.71
N ARG A 27 8.19 -27.81 18.56
CA ARG A 27 9.53 -27.49 18.03
C ARG A 27 9.47 -26.76 16.69
N GLY A 28 8.53 -27.13 15.81
CA GLY A 28 8.30 -26.46 14.53
C GLY A 28 7.88 -25.00 14.69
N VAL A 29 7.02 -24.70 15.67
CA VAL A 29 6.56 -23.31 15.95
C VAL A 29 7.68 -22.45 16.50
N LEU A 30 8.51 -23.00 17.43
CA LEU A 30 9.66 -22.31 17.96
C LEU A 30 10.74 -22.06 16.88
N ALA A 31 11.03 -23.09 16.06
CA ALA A 31 11.95 -22.96 14.94
C ALA A 31 11.47 -21.90 13.94
N ALA A 32 10.17 -21.87 13.64
CA ALA A 32 9.56 -20.86 12.78
C ALA A 32 9.70 -19.44 13.34
N PHE A 33 9.47 -19.25 14.65
CA PHE A 33 9.68 -17.96 15.31
C PHE A 33 11.12 -17.47 15.16
N LEU A 34 12.10 -18.34 15.50
CA LEU A 34 13.51 -17.98 15.38
C LEU A 34 13.93 -17.72 13.94
N THR A 35 13.46 -18.54 13.00
CA THR A 35 13.74 -18.39 11.57
C THR A 35 13.12 -17.08 11.03
N ALA A 36 11.88 -16.75 11.41
CA ALA A 36 11.25 -15.47 11.05
C ALA A 36 11.99 -14.29 11.66
N PHE A 37 12.45 -14.40 12.92
CA PHE A 37 13.16 -13.33 13.61
C PHE A 37 14.50 -13.02 12.92
N PHE A 38 15.36 -14.02 12.75
CA PHE A 38 16.65 -13.81 12.09
C PHE A 38 16.50 -13.50 10.59
N GLY A 39 15.58 -14.18 9.89
CA GLY A 39 15.26 -13.89 8.50
C GLY A 39 14.70 -12.48 8.32
N GLY A 40 13.80 -12.04 9.20
CA GLY A 40 13.25 -10.70 9.20
C GLY A 40 14.31 -9.62 9.45
N ILE A 41 15.27 -9.85 10.38
CA ILE A 41 16.41 -8.98 10.56
C ILE A 41 17.21 -8.88 9.25
N LEU A 42 17.59 -10.02 8.65
CA LEU A 42 18.39 -10.03 7.42
C LEU A 42 17.68 -9.30 6.26
N VAL A 43 16.36 -9.44 6.12
CA VAL A 43 15.60 -8.79 5.04
C VAL A 43 15.44 -7.29 5.30
N HIS A 44 15.10 -6.88 6.53
CA HIS A 44 14.59 -5.53 6.82
C HIS A 44 15.54 -4.63 7.61
N LEU A 45 16.69 -5.14 8.06
CA LEU A 45 17.63 -4.37 8.89
C LEU A 45 18.04 -3.05 8.25
N LYS A 46 18.26 -3.06 6.93
CA LYS A 46 18.63 -1.85 6.18
C LYS A 46 17.59 -0.74 6.34
N LEU A 47 16.31 -1.09 6.30
CA LEU A 47 15.22 -0.14 6.51
C LEU A 47 15.25 0.49 7.91
N PHE A 48 15.52 -0.31 8.94
CA PHE A 48 15.45 0.14 10.32
C PHE A 48 16.71 0.86 10.80
N THR A 49 17.80 0.78 10.06
CA THR A 49 19.08 1.46 10.37
C THR A 49 19.38 2.64 9.47
N GLY A 50 18.66 2.80 8.37
CA GLY A 50 18.84 3.86 7.39
C GLY A 50 17.86 5.01 7.54
N LYS A 51 18.08 6.04 6.73
CA LYS A 51 17.13 7.14 6.50
C LYS A 51 16.57 6.98 5.10
N TYR A 52 15.26 6.96 4.97
CA TYR A 52 14.61 6.70 3.69
C TYR A 52 13.47 7.68 3.45
N ALA A 53 13.31 8.09 2.20
CA ALA A 53 12.21 8.93 1.79
C ALA A 53 11.21 8.13 0.97
N ASN A 54 9.95 8.23 1.33
CA ASN A 54 8.83 7.95 0.47
C ASN A 54 8.01 9.24 0.28
N GLU A 55 6.84 9.14 -0.32
CA GLU A 55 5.96 10.30 -0.54
C GLU A 55 5.51 11.01 0.76
N ASP A 56 5.53 10.31 1.90
CA ASP A 56 5.16 10.83 3.22
C ASP A 56 6.39 11.19 4.07
N PHE A 57 7.47 11.58 3.43
CA PHE A 57 8.77 11.82 4.04
C PHE A 57 8.74 12.78 5.24
N LEU A 58 7.83 13.75 5.27
CA LEU A 58 7.70 14.70 6.39
C LEU A 58 7.44 14.00 7.73
N SER A 59 6.88 12.81 7.68
CA SER A 59 6.58 11.98 8.84
C SER A 59 7.79 11.21 9.38
N TYR A 60 8.98 11.40 8.81
CA TYR A 60 10.18 10.63 9.18
C TYR A 60 10.64 10.88 10.62
N ILE A 61 10.61 12.15 11.08
CA ILE A 61 11.06 12.52 12.44
C ILE A 61 9.90 12.38 13.42
N GLN A 62 8.79 13.04 13.15
CA GLN A 62 7.61 13.06 14.02
C GLN A 62 6.36 12.82 13.19
N TYR A 63 5.54 11.88 13.63
CA TYR A 63 4.32 11.50 12.98
C TYR A 63 3.15 11.57 13.97
N GLY A 64 2.48 12.71 14.00
CA GLY A 64 1.27 12.95 14.78
C GLY A 64 0.00 12.94 13.93
N ALA A 65 0.05 12.45 12.69
CA ALA A 65 -1.10 12.44 11.80
C ALA A 65 -2.21 11.53 12.34
N ASP A 66 -3.41 12.03 12.34
CA ASP A 66 -4.62 11.33 12.71
C ASP A 66 -5.30 10.80 11.43
N HIS A 67 -5.22 9.50 11.20
CA HIS A 67 -5.91 8.84 10.10
C HIS A 67 -7.32 8.34 10.46
N LEU A 68 -7.92 8.85 11.53
CA LEU A 68 -9.30 8.53 11.90
C LEU A 68 -10.25 8.79 10.73
N ARG A 69 -10.07 9.91 10.02
CA ARG A 69 -10.85 10.26 8.83
C ARG A 69 -10.66 9.29 7.65
N SER A 70 -9.61 8.46 7.69
CA SER A 70 -9.38 7.34 6.76
C SER A 70 -9.86 5.99 7.32
N GLY A 71 -10.67 6.00 8.38
CA GLY A 71 -11.22 4.79 9.02
C GLY A 71 -10.24 4.05 9.92
N ARG A 72 -9.07 4.62 10.24
CA ARG A 72 -8.01 3.96 11.05
C ARG A 72 -8.07 4.40 12.51
N TRP A 73 -9.16 4.11 13.18
CA TRP A 73 -9.46 4.60 14.53
C TRP A 73 -8.55 4.05 15.63
N SER A 74 -7.97 2.84 15.47
CA SER A 74 -7.08 2.26 16.49
C SER A 74 -5.61 2.70 16.33
N GLU A 75 -5.25 3.35 15.23
CA GLU A 75 -3.88 3.76 14.93
C GLU A 75 -3.32 4.75 15.94
N LYS A 76 -4.13 5.74 16.37
CA LYS A 76 -3.72 6.77 17.31
C LYS A 76 -3.21 6.19 18.64
N PHE A 77 -3.83 5.11 19.12
CA PHE A 77 -3.35 4.43 20.33
C PHE A 77 -1.94 3.87 20.16
N LEU A 78 -1.65 3.28 18.99
CA LEU A 78 -0.35 2.67 18.72
C LEU A 78 0.74 3.73 18.50
N ILE A 79 0.41 4.86 17.91
CA ILE A 79 1.33 5.99 17.71
C ILE A 79 1.68 6.64 19.05
N SER A 80 0.72 6.82 19.94
CA SER A 80 0.92 7.45 21.26
C SER A 80 1.97 6.73 22.12
N PHE A 81 2.13 5.41 22.00
CA PHE A 81 3.15 4.65 22.72
C PHE A 81 4.60 5.07 22.41
N ARG A 82 4.85 5.69 21.28
CA ARG A 82 6.17 6.17 20.86
C ARG A 82 6.32 7.70 20.92
N SER A 83 5.41 8.38 21.60
CA SER A 83 5.39 9.84 21.72
C SER A 83 5.48 10.56 20.37
N ASP A 84 4.83 9.99 19.35
CA ASP A 84 4.76 10.48 17.96
C ASP A 84 6.12 10.51 17.20
N TYR A 85 7.21 9.99 17.78
CA TYR A 85 8.50 9.89 17.07
C TYR A 85 8.63 8.60 16.25
N SER A 86 9.35 8.66 15.14
CA SER A 86 9.50 7.52 14.23
C SER A 86 10.47 6.42 14.69
N LEU A 87 11.30 6.61 15.67
CA LEU A 87 12.21 5.67 16.35
C LEU A 87 12.60 4.41 15.54
N PRO A 88 13.36 4.53 14.42
CA PRO A 88 13.52 3.43 13.45
C PRO A 88 13.98 2.10 14.05
N VAL A 89 15.04 2.08 14.84
CA VAL A 89 15.61 0.84 15.39
C VAL A 89 14.64 0.18 16.36
N VAL A 90 14.06 0.95 17.28
CA VAL A 90 13.16 0.41 18.32
C VAL A 90 11.89 -0.15 17.68
N MET A 91 11.26 0.64 16.81
CA MET A 91 10.05 0.21 16.11
C MET A 91 10.35 -0.95 15.16
N GLY A 92 11.50 -0.95 14.50
CA GLY A 92 11.96 -2.05 13.65
C GLY A 92 12.06 -3.36 14.40
N ILE A 93 12.69 -3.37 15.58
CA ILE A 93 12.77 -4.58 16.42
C ILE A 93 11.38 -5.07 16.85
N ILE A 94 10.51 -4.15 17.29
CA ILE A 94 9.12 -4.49 17.66
C ILE A 94 8.37 -5.10 16.47
N VAL A 95 8.51 -4.51 15.29
CA VAL A 95 7.90 -5.02 14.05
C VAL A 95 8.38 -6.44 13.73
N ILE A 96 9.69 -6.69 13.78
CA ILE A 96 10.25 -8.02 13.51
C ILE A 96 9.75 -9.04 14.54
N ILE A 97 9.68 -8.69 15.82
CA ILE A 97 9.12 -9.58 16.85
C ILE A 97 7.65 -9.90 16.53
N LEU A 98 6.82 -8.90 16.23
CA LEU A 98 5.41 -9.09 15.89
C LEU A 98 5.23 -9.96 14.63
N LEU A 99 6.05 -9.76 13.60
CA LEU A 99 6.05 -10.61 12.41
C LEU A 99 6.44 -12.05 12.73
N SER A 100 7.44 -12.23 13.59
CA SER A 100 7.90 -13.56 13.99
C SER A 100 6.83 -14.32 14.78
N VAL A 101 6.16 -13.63 15.70
CA VAL A 101 5.00 -14.19 16.42
C VAL A 101 3.86 -14.47 15.46
N SER A 102 3.58 -13.58 14.50
CA SER A 102 2.55 -13.77 13.48
C SER A 102 2.82 -15.00 12.60
N ALA A 103 4.07 -15.20 12.16
CA ALA A 103 4.48 -16.37 11.40
C ALA A 103 4.34 -17.66 12.25
N ALA A 104 4.84 -17.66 13.47
CA ALA A 104 4.72 -18.78 14.39
C ALA A 104 3.25 -19.15 14.68
N LEU A 105 2.40 -18.14 14.89
CA LEU A 105 0.96 -18.36 15.14
C LEU A 105 0.25 -18.87 13.88
N THR A 106 0.59 -18.38 12.69
CA THR A 106 0.05 -18.91 11.42
C THR A 106 0.40 -20.38 11.24
N ILE A 107 1.66 -20.77 11.51
CA ILE A 107 2.13 -22.16 11.44
C ILE A 107 1.37 -23.05 12.45
N ALA A 108 1.17 -22.54 13.67
CA ALA A 108 0.39 -23.25 14.68
C ALA A 108 -1.08 -23.45 14.26
N VAL A 109 -1.71 -22.43 13.71
CA VAL A 109 -3.10 -22.42 13.22
C VAL A 109 -3.26 -23.37 12.02
N LEU A 110 -2.31 -23.39 11.10
CA LEU A 110 -2.29 -24.32 9.95
C LEU A 110 -1.87 -25.74 10.34
N ASN A 111 -1.43 -25.95 11.61
CA ASN A 111 -0.96 -27.22 12.13
C ASN A 111 0.17 -27.84 11.29
N ILE A 112 1.15 -27.01 10.90
CA ILE A 112 2.38 -27.43 10.21
C ILE A 112 3.36 -27.97 11.26
N LYS A 113 3.62 -29.27 11.24
CA LYS A 113 4.47 -29.99 12.23
C LYS A 113 5.88 -30.22 11.72
N ASN A 114 6.05 -30.35 10.41
CA ASN A 114 7.36 -30.50 9.79
C ASN A 114 8.17 -29.22 9.99
N THR A 115 9.30 -29.34 10.71
CA THR A 115 10.15 -28.19 11.06
C THR A 115 10.70 -27.46 9.83
N LEU A 116 11.05 -28.19 8.77
CA LEU A 116 11.54 -27.58 7.52
C LEU A 116 10.45 -26.75 6.85
N PHE A 117 9.23 -27.29 6.73
CA PHE A 117 8.08 -26.58 6.19
C PHE A 117 7.72 -25.36 7.04
N ALA A 118 7.78 -25.50 8.36
CA ALA A 118 7.55 -24.38 9.29
C ALA A 118 8.58 -23.24 9.08
N CYS A 119 9.87 -23.57 8.96
CA CYS A 119 10.92 -22.58 8.71
C CYS A 119 10.76 -21.90 7.34
N ILE A 120 10.50 -22.66 6.27
CA ILE A 120 10.30 -22.13 4.93
C ILE A 120 9.06 -21.23 4.88
N THR A 121 7.95 -21.66 5.46
CA THR A 121 6.72 -20.86 5.57
C THR A 121 6.99 -19.54 6.29
N ALA A 122 7.73 -19.58 7.40
CA ALA A 122 8.12 -18.40 8.14
C ALA A 122 8.98 -17.43 7.30
N LEU A 123 9.95 -17.95 6.55
CA LEU A 123 10.77 -17.15 5.64
C LEU A 123 9.96 -16.52 4.51
N ILE A 124 9.04 -17.27 3.88
CA ILE A 124 8.15 -16.71 2.85
C ILE A 124 7.34 -15.55 3.44
N MET A 125 6.79 -15.72 4.66
CA MET A 125 5.99 -14.68 5.31
C MET A 125 6.78 -13.39 5.57
N VAL A 126 8.01 -13.49 6.06
CA VAL A 126 8.81 -12.30 6.42
C VAL A 126 9.56 -11.69 5.25
N SER A 127 9.81 -12.43 4.17
CA SER A 127 10.49 -11.92 2.98
C SER A 127 9.54 -11.42 1.89
N PHE A 128 8.23 -11.64 2.03
CA PHE A 128 7.24 -11.29 1.01
C PHE A 128 7.32 -9.79 0.66
N PRO A 129 7.43 -9.41 -0.62
CA PRO A 129 7.68 -8.02 -1.04
C PRO A 129 6.64 -7.02 -0.56
N GLY A 130 5.38 -7.44 -0.38
CA GLY A 130 4.33 -6.58 0.17
C GLY A 130 4.64 -6.04 1.57
N LEU A 131 5.47 -6.74 2.38
CA LEU A 131 5.95 -6.19 3.65
C LEU A 131 6.98 -5.09 3.43
N ALA A 132 7.93 -5.28 2.52
CA ALA A 132 8.94 -4.27 2.22
C ALA A 132 8.28 -2.96 1.77
N TYR A 133 7.25 -3.06 0.93
CA TYR A 133 6.46 -1.90 0.49
C TYR A 133 5.68 -1.25 1.62
N SER A 134 5.02 -2.05 2.46
CA SER A 134 4.31 -1.53 3.64
C SER A 134 5.27 -0.83 4.61
N PHE A 135 6.49 -1.34 4.75
CA PHE A 135 7.51 -0.77 5.62
C PHE A 135 8.26 0.42 5.01
N GLY A 136 8.10 0.68 3.71
CA GLY A 136 8.47 1.95 3.11
C GLY A 136 7.73 3.14 3.74
N TYR A 137 6.50 2.91 4.24
CA TYR A 137 5.77 3.79 5.14
C TYR A 137 6.20 3.52 6.59
N PHE A 138 7.44 3.78 6.88
CA PHE A 138 8.13 3.38 8.10
C PHE A 138 7.39 3.81 9.37
N MET A 139 6.82 5.03 9.37
CA MET A 139 6.03 5.57 10.46
C MET A 139 4.81 4.70 10.82
N MET A 140 4.32 3.91 9.87
CA MET A 140 3.15 3.02 10.00
C MET A 140 3.51 1.54 10.21
N ALA A 141 4.78 1.16 10.08
CA ALA A 141 5.23 -0.23 10.05
C ALA A 141 4.73 -1.04 11.26
N HIS A 142 4.78 -0.47 12.47
CA HIS A 142 4.32 -1.12 13.70
C HIS A 142 2.80 -1.30 13.71
N THR A 143 2.02 -0.33 13.22
CA THR A 143 0.56 -0.42 13.07
C THR A 143 0.18 -1.55 12.11
N TYR A 144 0.88 -1.66 10.99
CA TYR A 144 0.68 -2.76 10.04
C TYR A 144 1.01 -4.12 10.65
N ALA A 145 2.13 -4.23 11.40
CA ALA A 145 2.51 -5.47 12.06
C ALA A 145 1.52 -5.89 13.16
N VAL A 146 1.00 -4.94 13.96
CA VAL A 146 -0.04 -5.19 14.97
C VAL A 146 -1.34 -5.61 14.29
N SER A 147 -1.75 -4.94 13.22
CA SER A 147 -2.97 -5.27 12.48
C SER A 147 -2.91 -6.68 11.89
N LEU A 148 -1.76 -7.07 11.31
CA LEU A 148 -1.52 -8.42 10.85
C LEU A 148 -1.61 -9.43 12.00
N PHE A 149 -0.92 -9.18 13.11
CA PHE A 149 -0.95 -10.04 14.28
C PHE A 149 -2.37 -10.24 14.81
N LEU A 150 -3.15 -9.15 14.95
CA LEU A 150 -4.54 -9.23 15.41
C LEU A 150 -5.45 -9.96 14.43
N SER A 151 -5.22 -9.87 13.12
CA SER A 151 -5.97 -10.63 12.12
C SER A 151 -5.79 -12.15 12.29
N ILE A 152 -4.57 -12.58 12.63
CA ILE A 152 -4.26 -13.99 12.91
C ILE A 152 -4.84 -14.41 14.27
N CYS A 153 -4.74 -13.55 15.28
CA CYS A 153 -5.35 -13.77 16.59
C CYS A 153 -6.87 -13.98 16.48
N ALA A 154 -7.55 -13.24 15.60
CA ALA A 154 -8.98 -13.40 15.35
C ALA A 154 -9.32 -14.83 14.94
N VAL A 155 -8.57 -15.40 14.01
CA VAL A 155 -8.72 -16.77 13.54
C VAL A 155 -8.33 -17.78 14.63
N ALA A 156 -7.20 -17.57 15.30
CA ALA A 156 -6.69 -18.44 16.35
C ALA A 156 -7.65 -18.54 17.55
N CYS A 157 -8.21 -17.42 18.00
CA CYS A 157 -9.22 -17.40 19.08
C CYS A 157 -10.46 -18.19 18.68
N THR A 158 -10.95 -17.98 17.46
CA THR A 158 -12.13 -18.66 16.91
C THR A 158 -11.92 -20.19 16.87
N MET A 159 -10.68 -20.62 16.57
CA MET A 159 -10.33 -22.04 16.55
C MET A 159 -10.18 -22.65 17.94
N LYS A 160 -9.62 -21.90 18.89
CA LYS A 160 -9.21 -22.44 20.19
C LYS A 160 -10.39 -22.63 21.15
N TRP A 161 -11.38 -21.73 21.17
CA TRP A 161 -12.45 -21.71 22.16
C TRP A 161 -13.85 -21.93 21.56
N LYS A 162 -14.76 -22.49 22.38
CA LYS A 162 -16.16 -22.71 21.96
C LYS A 162 -16.83 -21.44 21.43
N TYR A 163 -16.68 -20.33 22.16
CA TYR A 163 -17.19 -19.01 21.82
C TYR A 163 -16.09 -18.06 21.33
N GLY A 164 -14.99 -18.61 20.81
CA GLY A 164 -13.81 -17.87 20.37
C GLY A 164 -14.06 -16.89 19.23
N TYR A 165 -15.18 -17.02 18.51
CA TYR A 165 -15.61 -16.05 17.51
C TYR A 165 -15.94 -14.66 18.11
N LEU A 166 -16.28 -14.56 19.42
CA LEU A 166 -16.49 -13.27 20.09
C LEU A 166 -15.17 -12.50 20.29
N PRO A 167 -14.16 -13.04 21.04
CA PRO A 167 -12.85 -12.37 21.10
C PRO A 167 -12.18 -12.28 19.71
N GLY A 168 -12.45 -13.23 18.81
CA GLY A 168 -12.00 -13.18 17.44
C GLY A 168 -12.54 -11.96 16.68
N ALA A 169 -13.82 -11.65 16.83
CA ALA A 169 -14.45 -10.46 16.24
C ALA A 169 -13.85 -9.17 16.78
N VAL A 170 -13.54 -9.09 18.07
CA VAL A 170 -12.85 -7.93 18.67
C VAL A 170 -11.46 -7.78 18.07
N CYS A 171 -10.67 -8.85 18.00
CA CYS A 171 -9.35 -8.80 17.37
C CYS A 171 -9.42 -8.34 15.91
N LEU A 172 -10.40 -8.83 15.14
CA LEU A 172 -10.59 -8.44 13.74
C LEU A 172 -10.96 -6.97 13.60
N SER A 173 -11.85 -6.46 14.46
CA SER A 173 -12.25 -5.05 14.50
C SER A 173 -11.06 -4.13 14.77
N PHE A 174 -10.21 -4.45 15.76
CA PHE A 174 -8.99 -3.69 16.04
C PHE A 174 -7.95 -3.81 14.92
N SER A 175 -7.83 -4.97 14.28
CA SER A 175 -6.99 -5.16 13.09
C SER A 175 -7.40 -4.21 11.96
N MET A 176 -8.71 -4.15 11.65
CA MET A 176 -9.26 -3.25 10.64
C MET A 176 -9.11 -1.77 11.06
N GLY A 177 -9.28 -1.46 12.35
CA GLY A 177 -9.10 -0.12 12.90
C GLY A 177 -7.66 0.39 12.82
N GLY A 178 -6.66 -0.49 12.71
CA GLY A 178 -5.27 -0.14 12.42
C GLY A 178 -5.01 -0.05 10.92
N TYR A 179 -5.40 -1.08 10.17
CA TYR A 179 -5.30 -1.09 8.71
C TYR A 179 -6.29 -2.09 8.10
N GLN A 180 -7.27 -1.59 7.35
CA GLN A 180 -8.40 -2.38 6.84
C GLN A 180 -7.97 -3.53 5.91
N ALA A 181 -6.84 -3.39 5.20
CA ALA A 181 -6.39 -4.40 4.23
C ALA A 181 -6.12 -5.79 4.83
N TYR A 182 -5.84 -5.88 6.14
CA TYR A 182 -5.57 -7.16 6.79
C TYR A 182 -6.81 -8.02 7.07
N VAL A 183 -8.03 -7.52 6.83
CA VAL A 183 -9.23 -8.36 6.79
C VAL A 183 -9.09 -9.44 5.72
N GLY A 184 -8.49 -9.12 4.56
CA GLY A 184 -8.21 -10.09 3.50
C GLY A 184 -7.29 -11.23 3.96
N PHE A 185 -6.32 -10.94 4.83
CA PHE A 185 -5.45 -11.98 5.40
C PHE A 185 -6.25 -12.94 6.30
N ALA A 186 -7.08 -12.41 7.21
CA ALA A 186 -7.92 -13.23 8.08
C ALA A 186 -8.89 -14.11 7.28
N MET A 187 -9.56 -13.53 6.26
CA MET A 187 -10.49 -14.27 5.40
C MET A 187 -9.79 -15.37 4.61
N THR A 188 -8.64 -15.08 4.00
CA THR A 188 -7.85 -16.07 3.24
C THR A 188 -7.36 -17.19 4.15
N LEU A 189 -6.90 -16.86 5.37
CA LEU A 189 -6.49 -17.86 6.35
C LEU A 189 -7.66 -18.78 6.74
N CYS A 190 -8.87 -18.24 6.96
CA CYS A 190 -10.07 -19.03 7.22
C CYS A 190 -10.39 -19.99 6.06
N ILE A 191 -10.31 -19.50 4.80
CA ILE A 191 -10.54 -20.34 3.60
C ILE A 191 -9.52 -21.48 3.54
N ILE A 192 -8.25 -21.21 3.76
CA ILE A 192 -7.20 -22.25 3.75
C ILE A 192 -7.43 -23.28 4.84
N ILE A 193 -7.79 -22.86 6.06
CA ILE A 193 -8.12 -23.79 7.15
C ILE A 193 -9.31 -24.67 6.75
N LEU A 194 -10.36 -24.10 6.20
CA LEU A 194 -11.52 -24.87 5.73
C LEU A 194 -11.14 -25.85 4.62
N LEU A 195 -10.33 -25.41 3.64
CA LEU A 195 -9.81 -26.30 2.60
C LEU A 195 -9.07 -27.50 3.22
N LEU A 196 -8.12 -27.25 4.13
CA LEU A 196 -7.35 -28.30 4.80
C LEU A 196 -8.23 -29.25 5.64
N ARG A 197 -9.34 -28.76 6.21
CA ARG A 197 -10.30 -29.57 6.97
C ARG A 197 -11.19 -30.42 6.05
N PHE A 198 -11.66 -29.85 4.93
CA PHE A 198 -12.46 -30.62 3.97
C PHE A 198 -11.63 -31.63 3.16
N LEU A 199 -10.31 -31.47 3.10
CA LEU A 199 -9.38 -32.47 2.54
C LEU A 199 -9.21 -33.69 3.51
N ASP A 200 -9.51 -33.55 4.79
CA ASP A 200 -9.39 -34.64 5.76
C ASP A 200 -10.69 -35.46 5.81
N ILE A 201 -10.62 -36.70 5.34
CA ILE A 201 -11.76 -37.64 5.32
C ILE A 201 -12.24 -38.01 6.75
N LYS A 202 -11.36 -37.90 7.75
CA LYS A 202 -11.68 -38.25 9.14
C LYS A 202 -12.62 -37.25 9.79
N GLU A 203 -12.67 -36.02 9.28
CA GLU A 203 -13.53 -34.97 9.80
C GLU A 203 -14.95 -35.08 9.23
N SER A 204 -15.96 -34.97 10.10
CA SER A 204 -17.36 -34.97 9.68
C SER A 204 -17.67 -33.74 8.84
N PHE A 205 -18.41 -33.91 7.74
CA PHE A 205 -18.90 -32.82 6.91
C PHE A 205 -19.61 -31.73 7.71
N PHE A 206 -20.51 -32.14 8.60
CA PHE A 206 -21.27 -31.23 9.46
C PHE A 206 -20.38 -30.44 10.42
N THR A 207 -19.37 -31.08 11.01
CA THR A 207 -18.37 -30.40 11.85
C THR A 207 -17.65 -29.28 11.08
N ASN A 208 -17.28 -29.54 9.83
CA ASN A 208 -16.61 -28.54 8.98
C ASN A 208 -17.54 -27.38 8.60
N ILE A 209 -18.82 -27.62 8.40
CA ILE A 209 -19.83 -26.56 8.20
C ILE A 209 -19.99 -25.71 9.48
N VAL A 210 -19.98 -26.31 10.67
CA VAL A 210 -19.99 -25.53 11.92
C VAL A 210 -18.77 -24.65 12.06
N TRP A 211 -17.59 -25.10 11.61
CA TRP A 211 -16.38 -24.28 11.57
C TRP A 211 -16.52 -23.10 10.58
N ALA A 212 -17.05 -23.36 9.39
CA ALA A 212 -17.33 -22.31 8.41
C ALA A 212 -18.30 -21.24 8.98
N ALA A 213 -19.36 -21.69 9.67
CA ALA A 213 -20.31 -20.80 10.33
C ALA A 213 -19.64 -19.95 11.43
N LYS A 214 -18.75 -20.52 12.26
CA LYS A 214 -18.01 -19.76 13.28
C LYS A 214 -17.13 -18.68 12.67
N PHE A 215 -16.41 -18.98 11.59
CA PHE A 215 -15.59 -17.99 10.88
C PHE A 215 -16.44 -16.88 10.24
N LEU A 216 -17.59 -17.25 9.66
CA LEU A 216 -18.52 -16.28 9.10
C LEU A 216 -19.08 -15.34 10.18
N VAL A 217 -19.52 -15.89 11.33
CA VAL A 217 -20.01 -15.09 12.46
C VAL A 217 -18.92 -14.19 13.01
N MET A 218 -17.68 -14.68 13.17
CA MET A 218 -16.52 -13.86 13.56
C MET A 218 -16.32 -12.69 12.59
N GLY A 219 -16.36 -12.96 11.28
CA GLY A 219 -16.18 -11.94 10.26
C GLY A 219 -17.27 -10.85 10.30
N ILE A 220 -18.54 -11.27 10.31
CA ILE A 220 -19.68 -10.35 10.37
C ILE A 220 -19.62 -9.48 11.65
N LEU A 221 -19.46 -10.12 12.82
CA LEU A 221 -19.38 -9.38 14.09
C LEU A 221 -18.16 -8.48 14.13
N GLY A 222 -17.01 -8.89 13.58
CA GLY A 222 -15.80 -8.07 13.51
C GLY A 222 -16.00 -6.80 12.66
N ILE A 223 -16.66 -6.94 11.51
CA ILE A 223 -16.99 -5.80 10.64
C ILE A 223 -17.99 -4.87 11.34
N VAL A 224 -19.05 -5.41 11.94
CA VAL A 224 -20.03 -4.61 12.68
C VAL A 224 -19.36 -3.84 13.81
N LEU A 225 -18.52 -4.49 14.61
CA LEU A 225 -17.77 -3.83 15.70
C LEU A 225 -16.81 -2.75 15.16
N TYR A 226 -16.16 -3.00 14.01
CA TYR A 226 -15.31 -2.01 13.38
C TYR A 226 -16.07 -0.72 13.07
N PHE A 227 -17.24 -0.82 12.42
CA PHE A 227 -18.06 0.36 12.12
C PHE A 227 -18.60 1.03 13.38
N VAL A 228 -19.04 0.27 14.38
CA VAL A 228 -19.50 0.84 15.66
C VAL A 228 -18.39 1.66 16.33
N PHE A 229 -17.16 1.12 16.43
CA PHE A 229 -16.05 1.86 17.00
C PHE A 229 -15.63 3.06 16.15
N LEU A 230 -15.68 2.93 14.83
CA LEU A 230 -15.38 4.01 13.90
C LEU A 230 -16.34 5.19 14.10
N GLU A 231 -17.65 4.93 14.08
CA GLU A 231 -18.67 5.95 14.27
C GLU A 231 -18.57 6.62 15.66
N LEU A 232 -18.31 5.84 16.71
CA LEU A 232 -18.07 6.41 18.05
C LEU A 232 -16.85 7.33 18.07
N CYS A 233 -15.74 6.95 17.43
CA CYS A 233 -14.53 7.76 17.36
C CYS A 233 -14.76 9.04 16.51
N LEU A 234 -15.45 8.95 15.38
CA LEU A 234 -15.80 10.10 14.55
C LEU A 234 -16.69 11.08 15.32
N TYR A 235 -17.70 10.57 16.01
CA TYR A 235 -18.60 11.39 16.85
C TYR A 235 -17.85 12.12 17.96
N TRP A 236 -16.98 11.43 18.71
CA TRP A 236 -16.21 12.07 19.80
C TRP A 236 -15.21 13.11 19.28
N ASN A 237 -14.65 12.93 18.10
CA ASN A 237 -13.72 13.89 17.51
C ASN A 237 -14.42 14.94 16.62
N GLN A 238 -15.76 14.94 16.55
CA GLN A 238 -16.58 15.87 15.75
C GLN A 238 -16.07 15.99 14.30
N THR A 239 -15.78 14.87 13.68
CA THR A 239 -15.23 14.80 12.32
C THR A 239 -15.97 13.76 11.48
N SER A 240 -15.74 13.77 10.15
CA SER A 240 -16.32 12.83 9.18
C SER A 240 -15.24 12.14 8.37
N LEU A 241 -15.59 11.04 7.72
CA LEU A 241 -14.70 10.36 6.78
C LEU A 241 -14.33 11.27 5.61
N LEU A 242 -13.13 11.07 5.08
CA LEU A 242 -12.67 11.72 3.85
C LEU A 242 -13.20 10.95 2.64
N SER A 243 -13.54 11.66 1.57
CA SER A 243 -13.85 11.05 0.26
C SER A 243 -12.57 10.58 -0.48
N TYR A 244 -11.56 10.13 0.28
CA TYR A 244 -10.29 9.67 -0.25
C TYR A 244 -10.36 8.17 -0.55
N LYS A 245 -10.11 7.78 -1.81
CA LYS A 245 -10.12 6.38 -2.28
C LYS A 245 -11.43 5.63 -1.97
N GLY A 246 -12.54 6.35 -1.86
CA GLY A 246 -13.87 5.76 -1.59
C GLY A 246 -14.04 5.21 -0.18
N ILE A 247 -13.31 5.73 0.82
CA ILE A 247 -13.44 5.32 2.22
C ILE A 247 -14.79 5.76 2.80
N ASP A 248 -15.28 6.91 2.40
CA ASP A 248 -16.61 7.44 2.74
C ASP A 248 -17.77 6.57 2.21
N THR A 249 -17.53 5.86 1.11
CA THR A 249 -18.50 4.93 0.48
C THR A 249 -18.21 3.46 0.79
N MET A 250 -17.30 3.17 1.73
CA MET A 250 -16.91 1.82 2.10
C MET A 250 -18.11 1.01 2.59
N GLY A 251 -18.35 -0.14 1.95
CA GLY A 251 -19.47 -1.02 2.25
C GLY A 251 -20.80 -0.63 1.56
N THR A 252 -20.87 0.50 0.85
CA THR A 252 -22.02 0.87 0.03
C THR A 252 -21.78 0.52 -1.43
N ILE A 253 -22.04 -0.73 -1.80
CA ILE A 253 -21.79 -1.24 -3.15
C ILE A 253 -23.11 -1.27 -3.92
N PRO A 254 -23.25 -0.51 -5.02
CA PRO A 254 -24.40 -0.65 -5.91
C PRO A 254 -24.45 -2.07 -6.50
N LEU A 255 -25.61 -2.72 -6.45
CA LEU A 255 -25.77 -4.10 -6.97
C LEU A 255 -25.32 -4.24 -8.44
N LYS A 256 -25.47 -3.18 -9.25
CA LYS A 256 -25.02 -3.15 -10.64
C LYS A 256 -23.51 -3.30 -10.80
N ASP A 257 -22.72 -2.89 -9.80
CA ASP A 257 -21.26 -2.88 -9.85
C ASP A 257 -20.64 -4.19 -9.32
N VAL A 258 -21.43 -5.02 -8.62
CA VAL A 258 -20.97 -6.29 -8.03
C VAL A 258 -20.28 -7.21 -9.05
N PRO A 259 -20.81 -7.46 -10.28
CA PRO A 259 -20.14 -8.32 -11.25
C PRO A 259 -18.76 -7.78 -11.67
N MET A 260 -18.65 -6.46 -11.86
CA MET A 260 -17.39 -5.80 -12.22
C MET A 260 -16.37 -5.93 -11.09
N LEU A 261 -16.79 -5.72 -9.84
CA LEU A 261 -15.90 -5.82 -8.67
C LEU A 261 -15.40 -7.25 -8.47
N ILE A 262 -16.27 -8.26 -8.64
CA ILE A 262 -15.85 -9.66 -8.62
C ILE A 262 -14.83 -9.91 -9.73
N SER A 263 -15.11 -9.51 -10.97
CA SER A 263 -14.16 -9.66 -12.07
C SER A 263 -12.81 -9.02 -11.76
N ARG A 264 -12.80 -7.81 -11.18
CA ARG A 264 -11.59 -7.07 -10.81
C ARG A 264 -10.76 -7.84 -9.77
N THR A 265 -11.39 -8.41 -8.73
CA THR A 265 -10.65 -9.21 -7.72
C THR A 265 -9.94 -10.42 -8.33
N TYR A 266 -10.59 -11.08 -9.31
CA TYR A 266 -9.98 -12.21 -10.03
C TYR A 266 -8.85 -11.75 -10.96
N VAL A 267 -9.04 -10.65 -11.69
CA VAL A 267 -8.02 -10.08 -12.56
C VAL A 267 -6.76 -9.76 -11.74
N HIS A 268 -6.87 -9.03 -10.64
CA HIS A 268 -5.74 -8.69 -9.77
C HIS A 268 -5.08 -9.92 -9.14
N PHE A 269 -5.87 -10.94 -8.80
CA PHE A 269 -5.31 -12.21 -8.29
C PHE A 269 -4.38 -12.87 -9.31
N PHE A 270 -4.80 -12.96 -10.57
CA PHE A 270 -3.97 -13.55 -11.62
C PHE A 270 -2.84 -12.63 -12.09
N ASP A 271 -3.04 -11.31 -12.06
CA ASP A 271 -2.00 -10.32 -12.40
C ASP A 271 -0.83 -10.36 -11.42
N PHE A 272 -1.05 -10.74 -10.16
CA PHE A 272 0.04 -11.01 -9.23
C PHE A 272 0.99 -12.08 -9.78
N PHE A 273 0.45 -13.19 -10.28
CA PHE A 273 1.28 -14.29 -10.84
C PHE A 273 1.91 -13.96 -12.18
N LYS A 274 1.31 -13.08 -12.98
CA LYS A 274 1.95 -12.53 -14.19
C LYS A 274 3.15 -11.66 -13.84
N GLY A 275 3.14 -11.04 -12.64
CA GLY A 275 4.27 -10.32 -12.08
C GLY A 275 4.53 -8.97 -12.75
N ASP A 276 3.50 -8.28 -13.23
CA ASP A 276 3.64 -7.00 -13.92
C ASP A 276 2.77 -5.89 -13.30
N PHE A 277 1.90 -6.20 -12.35
CA PHE A 277 0.93 -5.26 -11.78
C PHE A 277 1.40 -4.62 -10.47
N PHE A 278 1.78 -5.42 -9.48
CA PHE A 278 2.17 -4.93 -8.15
C PHE A 278 3.66 -4.62 -8.04
N PHE A 279 4.47 -5.45 -8.66
CA PHE A 279 5.91 -5.33 -8.82
C PHE A 279 6.34 -6.13 -10.05
N ARG A 280 7.48 -5.79 -10.60
CA ARG A 280 7.98 -6.51 -11.77
C ARG A 280 8.69 -7.80 -11.33
N ALA A 281 7.96 -8.91 -11.37
CA ALA A 281 8.56 -10.21 -11.10
C ALA A 281 9.57 -10.57 -12.19
N ASN A 282 10.76 -11.01 -11.76
CA ASN A 282 11.75 -11.55 -12.68
C ASN A 282 11.36 -12.95 -13.18
N VAL A 283 12.08 -13.45 -14.19
CA VAL A 283 11.78 -14.76 -14.80
C VAL A 283 11.81 -15.89 -13.75
N ILE A 284 12.73 -15.85 -12.80
CA ILE A 284 12.84 -16.86 -11.73
C ILE A 284 11.58 -16.85 -10.86
N GLN A 285 11.08 -15.69 -10.46
CA GLN A 285 9.85 -15.57 -9.68
C GLN A 285 8.64 -16.10 -10.45
N LYS A 286 8.52 -15.78 -11.76
CA LYS A 286 7.44 -16.29 -12.62
C LYS A 286 7.47 -17.82 -12.73
N ILE A 287 8.67 -18.40 -12.88
CA ILE A 287 8.87 -19.87 -12.85
C ILE A 287 8.46 -20.44 -11.50
N CYS A 288 8.87 -19.81 -10.40
CA CYS A 288 8.49 -20.25 -9.05
C CYS A 288 6.98 -20.22 -8.84
N TYR A 289 6.29 -19.18 -9.29
CA TYR A 289 4.82 -19.08 -9.20
C TYR A 289 4.15 -20.17 -10.03
N GLY A 290 4.59 -20.38 -11.28
CA GLY A 290 4.07 -21.45 -12.15
C GLY A 290 4.27 -22.84 -11.52
N THR A 291 5.44 -23.11 -10.96
CA THR A 291 5.76 -24.38 -10.28
C THR A 291 4.90 -24.58 -9.03
N LEU A 292 4.75 -23.57 -8.18
CA LEU A 292 3.87 -23.65 -6.99
C LEU A 292 2.41 -23.85 -7.38
N GLY A 293 1.95 -23.15 -8.43
CA GLY A 293 0.62 -23.33 -9.00
C GLY A 293 0.39 -24.77 -9.50
N LEU A 294 1.35 -25.32 -10.23
CA LEU A 294 1.29 -26.71 -10.72
C LEU A 294 1.28 -27.71 -9.56
N ILE A 295 2.15 -27.53 -8.56
CA ILE A 295 2.16 -28.38 -7.35
C ILE A 295 0.81 -28.31 -6.64
N THR A 296 0.26 -27.10 -6.45
CA THR A 296 -1.07 -26.90 -5.84
C THR A 296 -2.14 -27.64 -6.63
N PHE A 297 -2.16 -27.50 -7.95
CA PHE A 297 -3.13 -28.18 -8.81
C PHE A 297 -3.02 -29.70 -8.70
N ILE A 298 -1.82 -30.27 -8.77
CA ILE A 298 -1.60 -31.71 -8.66
C ILE A 298 -2.06 -32.22 -7.29
N VAL A 299 -1.68 -31.54 -6.20
CA VAL A 299 -2.05 -31.94 -4.83
C VAL A 299 -3.56 -31.86 -4.62
N LEU A 300 -4.21 -30.81 -5.12
CA LEU A 300 -5.68 -30.70 -5.06
C LEU A 300 -6.36 -31.77 -5.89
N LEU A 301 -5.89 -32.04 -7.11
CA LEU A 301 -6.43 -33.08 -7.98
C LEU A 301 -6.33 -34.48 -7.34
N MET A 302 -5.17 -34.82 -6.77
CA MET A 302 -4.98 -36.09 -6.04
C MET A 302 -5.98 -36.22 -4.89
N ASN A 303 -6.19 -35.13 -4.14
CA ASN A 303 -7.15 -35.13 -3.03
C ASN A 303 -8.61 -35.22 -3.53
N VAL A 304 -8.98 -34.55 -4.60
CA VAL A 304 -10.32 -34.64 -5.21
C VAL A 304 -10.59 -36.08 -5.69
N ILE A 305 -9.61 -36.72 -6.35
CA ILE A 305 -9.70 -38.13 -6.75
C ILE A 305 -9.89 -39.03 -5.53
N ARG A 306 -9.17 -38.79 -4.43
CA ARG A 306 -9.31 -39.51 -3.17
C ARG A 306 -10.69 -39.32 -2.56
N LEU A 307 -11.26 -38.12 -2.65
CA LEU A 307 -12.57 -37.73 -2.12
C LEU A 307 -13.76 -38.03 -3.05
N ARG A 308 -13.54 -38.71 -4.21
CA ARG A 308 -14.57 -38.96 -5.23
C ARG A 308 -15.87 -39.57 -4.71
N LYS A 309 -15.80 -40.34 -3.60
CA LYS A 309 -16.99 -40.90 -2.93
C LYS A 309 -17.71 -39.91 -2.00
N HIS A 310 -17.12 -38.76 -1.69
CA HIS A 310 -17.61 -37.72 -0.79
C HIS A 310 -17.98 -36.47 -1.57
N ILE A 311 -18.92 -36.58 -2.52
CA ILE A 311 -19.27 -35.52 -3.46
C ILE A 311 -19.59 -34.18 -2.80
N LYS A 312 -20.24 -34.18 -1.63
CA LYS A 312 -20.54 -32.92 -0.89
C LYS A 312 -19.25 -32.18 -0.49
N GLN A 313 -18.21 -32.91 -0.04
CA GLN A 313 -16.93 -32.32 0.31
C GLN A 313 -16.23 -31.76 -0.94
N VAL A 314 -16.27 -32.47 -2.07
CA VAL A 314 -15.68 -32.02 -3.34
C VAL A 314 -16.34 -30.73 -3.82
N ILE A 315 -17.67 -30.63 -3.78
CA ILE A 315 -18.39 -29.41 -4.18
C ILE A 315 -17.95 -28.22 -3.30
N VAL A 316 -17.87 -28.39 -1.98
CA VAL A 316 -17.44 -27.32 -1.07
C VAL A 316 -15.97 -26.95 -1.31
N LEU A 317 -15.08 -27.92 -1.58
CA LEU A 317 -13.69 -27.65 -1.91
C LEU A 317 -13.56 -26.79 -3.17
N ILE A 318 -14.29 -27.11 -4.25
CA ILE A 318 -14.30 -26.32 -5.47
C ILE A 318 -14.82 -24.92 -5.18
N PHE A 319 -15.91 -24.80 -4.44
CA PHE A 319 -16.46 -23.51 -4.03
C PHE A 319 -15.45 -22.65 -3.24
N LEU A 320 -14.74 -23.23 -2.26
CA LEU A 320 -13.75 -22.52 -1.46
C LEU A 320 -12.52 -22.10 -2.30
N VAL A 321 -12.09 -22.92 -3.27
CA VAL A 321 -11.01 -22.56 -4.20
C VAL A 321 -11.44 -21.39 -5.07
N LEU A 322 -12.67 -21.40 -5.58
CA LEU A 322 -13.22 -20.29 -6.36
C LEU A 322 -13.39 -19.02 -5.50
N LEU A 323 -13.71 -19.13 -4.22
CA LEU A 323 -13.87 -18.00 -3.31
C LEU A 323 -12.51 -17.34 -2.93
N MET A 324 -11.39 -18.07 -3.06
CA MET A 324 -10.07 -17.62 -2.61
C MET A 324 -9.64 -16.26 -3.23
N PRO A 325 -9.73 -16.03 -4.57
CA PRO A 325 -9.36 -14.73 -5.15
C PRO A 325 -10.13 -13.55 -4.56
N LEU A 326 -11.44 -13.74 -4.27
CA LEU A 326 -12.26 -12.72 -3.65
C LEU A 326 -11.79 -12.41 -2.22
N CYS A 327 -11.45 -13.42 -1.43
CA CYS A 327 -10.96 -13.24 -0.05
C CYS A 327 -9.59 -12.57 -0.02
N VAL A 328 -8.68 -12.94 -0.93
CA VAL A 328 -7.34 -12.33 -1.03
C VAL A 328 -7.41 -10.85 -1.35
N ASN A 329 -8.23 -10.47 -2.33
CA ASN A 329 -8.37 -9.10 -2.83
C ASN A 329 -9.69 -8.45 -2.37
N ILE A 330 -10.18 -8.81 -1.19
CA ILE A 330 -11.47 -8.29 -0.67
C ILE A 330 -11.51 -6.76 -0.60
N ILE A 331 -10.35 -6.12 -0.48
CA ILE A 331 -10.25 -4.66 -0.44
C ILE A 331 -10.76 -4.03 -1.75
N ASP A 332 -10.52 -4.65 -2.90
CA ASP A 332 -11.05 -4.19 -4.19
C ASP A 332 -12.57 -4.21 -4.23
N PHE A 333 -13.17 -5.10 -3.44
CA PHE A 333 -14.62 -5.22 -3.34
C PHE A 333 -15.21 -4.22 -2.33
N ILE A 334 -14.53 -4.02 -1.20
CA ILE A 334 -14.98 -3.12 -0.14
C ILE A 334 -14.84 -1.64 -0.53
N THR A 335 -13.80 -1.30 -1.33
CA THR A 335 -13.52 0.07 -1.79
C THR A 335 -13.61 0.17 -3.31
N PRO A 336 -14.83 0.34 -3.89
CA PRO A 336 -15.05 0.29 -5.34
C PRO A 336 -14.24 1.31 -6.17
N HIS A 337 -13.91 2.45 -5.55
CA HIS A 337 -13.16 3.56 -6.18
C HIS A 337 -11.64 3.45 -5.98
N SER A 338 -11.17 2.41 -5.30
CA SER A 338 -9.74 2.11 -5.14
C SER A 338 -9.40 0.80 -5.82
N SER A 339 -8.15 0.62 -6.22
CA SER A 339 -7.63 -0.66 -6.72
C SER A 339 -6.67 -1.28 -5.70
N ALA A 340 -6.54 -2.61 -5.72
CA ALA A 340 -5.48 -3.30 -5.02
C ALA A 340 -4.11 -2.72 -5.43
N ASN A 341 -3.21 -2.59 -4.47
CA ASN A 341 -1.87 -2.06 -4.67
C ASN A 341 -0.86 -2.85 -3.84
N SER A 342 0.42 -2.49 -3.94
CA SER A 342 1.51 -3.17 -3.23
C SER A 342 1.33 -3.24 -1.71
N LEU A 343 0.59 -2.30 -1.10
CA LEU A 343 0.32 -2.28 0.35
C LEU A 343 -0.78 -3.26 0.76
N THR A 344 -1.65 -3.69 -0.17
CA THR A 344 -2.83 -4.52 0.13
C THR A 344 -2.66 -5.99 -0.24
N ILE A 345 -1.56 -6.35 -0.93
CA ILE A 345 -1.35 -7.71 -1.49
C ILE A 345 -0.84 -8.75 -0.49
N TYR A 346 -0.59 -8.38 0.76
CA TYR A 346 0.01 -9.32 1.73
C TYR A 346 -0.78 -10.64 1.91
N PRO A 347 -2.12 -10.69 1.77
CA PRO A 347 -2.86 -11.95 1.80
C PRO A 347 -2.40 -12.99 0.78
N MET A 348 -1.77 -12.58 -0.34
CA MET A 348 -1.20 -13.50 -1.34
C MET A 348 -0.12 -14.44 -0.77
N VAL A 349 0.56 -14.03 0.30
CA VAL A 349 1.55 -14.88 0.98
C VAL A 349 0.94 -16.22 1.43
N LEU A 350 -0.34 -16.21 1.84
CA LEU A 350 -1.06 -17.41 2.24
C LEU A 350 -1.30 -18.37 1.08
N VAL A 351 -1.52 -17.85 -0.12
CA VAL A 351 -1.67 -18.65 -1.34
C VAL A 351 -0.35 -19.34 -1.68
N LEU A 352 0.78 -18.65 -1.49
CA LEU A 352 2.12 -19.19 -1.75
C LEU A 352 2.53 -20.29 -0.75
N ILE A 353 2.08 -20.21 0.51
CA ILE A 353 2.36 -21.24 1.53
C ILE A 353 1.36 -22.39 1.51
N PHE A 354 0.21 -22.23 0.86
CA PHE A 354 -0.85 -23.25 0.82
C PHE A 354 -0.37 -24.61 0.29
N PRO A 355 0.47 -24.71 -0.77
CA PRO A 355 1.03 -26.00 -1.21
C PRO A 355 1.78 -26.74 -0.10
N LEU A 356 2.59 -26.04 0.70
CA LEU A 356 3.34 -26.63 1.81
C LEU A 356 2.40 -27.15 2.90
N ALA A 357 1.35 -26.39 3.22
CA ALA A 357 0.33 -26.80 4.17
C ALA A 357 -0.48 -28.02 3.69
N CYS A 358 -0.72 -28.15 2.38
CA CYS A 358 -1.34 -29.32 1.78
C CYS A 358 -0.42 -30.56 1.83
N LEU A 359 0.86 -30.38 1.48
CA LEU A 359 1.85 -31.47 1.52
C LEU A 359 2.08 -31.99 2.94
N GLU A 360 1.99 -31.14 3.98
CA GLU A 360 2.04 -31.53 5.40
C GLU A 360 0.96 -32.56 5.75
N LYS A 361 -0.21 -32.49 5.13
CA LYS A 361 -1.33 -33.39 5.37
C LYS A 361 -1.23 -34.72 4.63
N MET A 362 -0.28 -34.86 3.69
CA MET A 362 -0.11 -36.07 2.89
C MET A 362 0.92 -36.98 3.54
N ASP A 363 0.56 -38.26 3.73
CA ASP A 363 1.49 -39.26 4.24
C ASP A 363 2.42 -39.75 3.13
N ILE A 364 3.64 -39.22 3.12
CA ILE A 364 4.66 -39.52 2.10
C ILE A 364 5.07 -41.01 2.14
N LYS A 365 5.05 -41.62 3.32
CA LYS A 365 5.50 -43.03 3.51
C LYS A 365 4.57 -44.07 2.88
N GLN A 366 3.30 -43.71 2.69
CA GLN A 366 2.27 -44.55 2.08
C GLN A 366 1.92 -44.14 0.64
N SER A 367 2.65 -43.15 0.10
CA SER A 367 2.31 -42.51 -1.18
C SER A 367 3.21 -43.00 -2.33
N PRO A 368 2.78 -42.88 -3.58
CA PRO A 368 3.60 -43.19 -4.75
C PRO A 368 4.94 -42.45 -4.77
N SER A 369 5.98 -43.06 -5.35
CA SER A 369 7.32 -42.45 -5.51
C SER A 369 7.32 -41.05 -6.10
N GLY A 370 6.31 -40.69 -6.88
CA GLY A 370 6.13 -39.35 -7.46
C GLY A 370 5.94 -38.24 -6.41
N LEU A 371 5.34 -38.54 -5.24
CA LEU A 371 5.14 -37.55 -4.18
C LEU A 371 6.46 -37.08 -3.56
N PHE A 372 7.48 -37.93 -3.52
CA PHE A 372 8.82 -37.57 -3.10
C PHE A 372 9.40 -36.43 -3.96
N PHE A 373 9.28 -36.50 -5.29
CA PHE A 373 9.75 -35.45 -6.19
C PHE A 373 8.96 -34.15 -6.04
N ILE A 374 7.64 -34.23 -5.83
CA ILE A 374 6.79 -33.07 -5.58
C ILE A 374 7.21 -32.38 -4.28
N HIS A 375 7.52 -33.13 -3.23
CA HIS A 375 7.98 -32.59 -1.95
C HIS A 375 9.31 -31.84 -2.08
N TRP A 376 10.30 -32.45 -2.73
CA TRP A 376 11.58 -31.81 -3.01
C TRP A 376 11.43 -30.59 -3.92
N GLY A 377 10.61 -30.71 -4.95
CA GLY A 377 10.32 -29.60 -5.86
C GLY A 377 9.69 -28.41 -5.12
N ALA A 378 8.76 -28.66 -4.21
CA ALA A 378 8.14 -27.60 -3.39
C ALA A 378 9.16 -26.92 -2.48
N VAL A 379 10.02 -27.68 -1.80
CA VAL A 379 11.07 -27.15 -0.92
C VAL A 379 12.08 -26.29 -1.68
N ILE A 380 12.65 -26.85 -2.75
CA ILE A 380 13.66 -26.15 -3.56
C ILE A 380 13.06 -24.87 -4.15
N ASN A 381 11.87 -24.97 -4.74
CA ASN A 381 11.17 -23.82 -5.32
C ASN A 381 10.88 -22.73 -4.29
N ALA A 382 10.41 -23.10 -3.10
CA ALA A 382 10.15 -22.17 -2.01
C ALA A 382 11.44 -21.49 -1.51
N CYS A 383 12.55 -22.21 -1.40
CA CYS A 383 13.86 -21.63 -1.06
C CYS A 383 14.35 -20.62 -2.12
N VAL A 384 14.21 -20.95 -3.40
CA VAL A 384 14.54 -20.04 -4.50
C VAL A 384 13.68 -18.78 -4.47
N LEU A 385 12.38 -18.95 -4.21
CA LEU A 385 11.44 -17.84 -4.09
C LEU A 385 11.80 -16.92 -2.91
N VAL A 386 12.10 -17.49 -1.73
CA VAL A 386 12.55 -16.74 -0.54
C VAL A 386 13.79 -15.92 -0.85
N PHE A 387 14.79 -16.52 -1.49
CA PHE A 387 16.00 -15.81 -1.87
C PHE A 387 15.71 -14.67 -2.86
N SER A 388 14.86 -14.92 -3.84
CA SER A 388 14.45 -13.91 -4.82
C SER A 388 13.69 -12.74 -4.15
N TYR A 389 12.85 -13.01 -3.18
CA TYR A 389 12.14 -11.99 -2.39
C TYR A 389 13.09 -11.19 -1.50
N PHE A 390 14.09 -11.86 -0.93
CA PHE A 390 15.16 -11.19 -0.18
C PHE A 390 15.89 -10.17 -1.06
N VAL A 391 16.28 -10.57 -2.27
CA VAL A 391 16.95 -9.69 -3.24
C VAL A 391 16.04 -8.52 -3.62
N LEU A 392 14.76 -8.79 -3.95
CA LEU A 392 13.81 -7.75 -4.35
C LEU A 392 13.59 -6.71 -3.25
N SER A 393 13.42 -7.15 -2.00
CA SER A 393 13.25 -6.25 -0.86
C SER A 393 14.48 -5.36 -0.63
N ASN A 394 15.69 -5.89 -0.84
CA ASN A 394 16.93 -5.10 -0.71
C ASN A 394 17.11 -4.11 -1.87
N ILE A 395 16.71 -4.46 -3.10
CA ILE A 395 16.66 -3.51 -4.22
C ILE A 395 15.68 -2.37 -3.89
N TYR A 396 14.54 -2.69 -3.31
CA TYR A 396 13.56 -1.71 -2.86
C TYR A 396 14.14 -0.72 -1.84
N TYR A 397 14.84 -1.22 -0.82
CA TYR A 397 15.48 -0.37 0.18
C TYR A 397 16.63 0.46 -0.39
N LEU A 398 17.36 -0.08 -1.36
CA LEU A 398 18.37 0.68 -2.10
C LEU A 398 17.74 1.84 -2.87
N LYS A 399 16.60 1.62 -3.50
CA LYS A 399 15.84 2.67 -4.19
C LYS A 399 15.40 3.77 -3.21
N LEU A 400 14.83 3.41 -2.05
CA LEU A 400 14.43 4.38 -1.02
C LEU A 400 15.61 5.23 -0.55
N GLU A 401 16.77 4.61 -0.27
CA GLU A 401 17.99 5.30 0.14
C GLU A 401 18.48 6.28 -0.93
N THR A 402 18.56 5.80 -2.18
CA THR A 402 18.97 6.64 -3.31
C THR A 402 18.04 7.85 -3.46
N TYR A 403 16.74 7.66 -3.30
CA TYR A 403 15.77 8.75 -3.38
C TYR A 403 15.86 9.73 -2.22
N TYR A 404 16.16 9.24 -1.01
CA TYR A 404 16.43 10.11 0.11
C TYR A 404 17.64 11.02 -0.16
N GLU A 405 18.76 10.45 -0.61
CA GLU A 405 19.97 11.20 -0.91
C GLU A 405 19.76 12.23 -2.04
N ARG A 406 19.09 11.82 -3.12
CA ARG A 406 18.74 12.72 -4.22
C ARG A 406 17.84 13.87 -3.76
N THR A 407 16.86 13.58 -2.92
CA THR A 407 15.95 14.59 -2.35
C THR A 407 16.71 15.57 -1.45
N LEU A 408 17.58 15.05 -0.58
CA LEU A 408 18.43 15.87 0.28
C LEU A 408 19.33 16.82 -0.53
N ASN A 409 20.03 16.27 -1.53
CA ASN A 409 20.90 17.04 -2.40
C ASN A 409 20.15 18.12 -3.19
N MET A 410 18.93 17.82 -3.64
CA MET A 410 18.10 18.81 -4.32
C MET A 410 17.69 19.94 -3.39
N ASN A 411 17.22 19.64 -2.19
CA ASN A 411 16.80 20.66 -1.24
C ASN A 411 17.98 21.54 -0.80
N ASN A 412 19.20 20.97 -0.64
CA ASN A 412 20.41 21.77 -0.41
C ASN A 412 20.68 22.76 -1.55
N ARG A 413 20.53 22.32 -2.81
CA ARG A 413 20.74 23.19 -3.98
C ARG A 413 19.67 24.27 -4.08
N ILE A 414 18.40 23.94 -3.79
CA ILE A 414 17.30 24.91 -3.75
C ILE A 414 17.57 25.96 -2.68
N LEU A 415 17.86 25.52 -1.46
CA LEU A 415 18.15 26.41 -0.33
C LEU A 415 19.32 27.34 -0.63
N SER A 416 20.43 26.80 -1.11
CA SER A 416 21.61 27.61 -1.48
C SER A 416 21.31 28.67 -2.56
N ARG A 417 20.43 28.36 -3.53
CA ARG A 417 20.00 29.32 -4.54
C ARG A 417 19.10 30.41 -3.97
N ILE A 418 18.19 30.04 -3.07
CA ILE A 418 17.30 30.99 -2.39
C ILE A 418 18.13 31.98 -1.54
N GLU A 419 19.08 31.46 -0.78
CA GLU A 419 19.93 32.26 0.12
C GLU A 419 20.86 33.23 -0.66
N GLN A 420 21.15 32.95 -1.93
CA GLN A 420 21.97 33.78 -2.79
C GLN A 420 21.19 34.84 -3.56
N LEU A 421 19.86 34.86 -3.48
CA LEU A 421 19.06 35.88 -4.13
C LEU A 421 19.26 37.26 -3.47
N GLU A 422 19.54 38.27 -4.30
CA GLU A 422 19.61 39.65 -3.84
C GLU A 422 18.24 40.09 -3.31
N GLY A 423 18.20 40.63 -2.09
CA GLY A 423 16.97 41.06 -1.44
C GLY A 423 16.18 39.95 -0.76
N PHE A 424 16.67 38.68 -0.69
CA PHE A 424 16.01 37.60 0.04
C PHE A 424 16.02 37.88 1.55
N THR A 425 14.86 37.63 2.18
CA THR A 425 14.72 37.60 3.65
C THR A 425 13.98 36.33 4.08
N SER A 426 14.29 35.82 5.26
CA SER A 426 13.78 34.52 5.75
C SER A 426 12.27 34.47 5.99
N ASP A 427 11.60 35.60 6.02
CA ASP A 427 10.14 35.77 6.15
C ASP A 427 9.40 35.74 4.82
N MET A 428 10.12 35.84 3.70
CA MET A 428 9.53 35.71 2.37
C MET A 428 8.94 34.31 2.16
N PRO A 429 7.71 34.23 1.62
CA PRO A 429 7.12 32.95 1.25
C PRO A 429 7.88 32.29 0.10
N ILE A 430 7.97 30.95 0.12
CA ILE A 430 8.63 30.14 -0.91
C ILE A 430 7.58 29.36 -1.68
N ALA A 431 7.51 29.61 -2.97
CA ALA A 431 6.65 28.91 -3.93
C ALA A 431 7.47 27.87 -4.71
N ILE A 432 7.14 26.59 -4.56
CA ILE A 432 7.71 25.50 -5.34
C ILE A 432 6.74 25.16 -6.48
N LEU A 433 7.06 25.66 -7.68
CA LEU A 433 6.27 25.43 -8.87
C LEU A 433 6.64 24.07 -9.48
N SER A 434 5.95 23.02 -9.00
CA SER A 434 6.22 21.63 -9.37
C SER A 434 4.96 20.79 -9.26
N ASN A 435 4.88 19.69 -10.03
CA ASN A 435 3.83 18.68 -9.90
C ASN A 435 4.42 17.26 -9.89
N ILE A 436 3.55 16.25 -9.64
CA ILE A 436 3.91 14.82 -9.59
C ILE A 436 4.68 14.32 -10.81
N ARG A 437 4.35 14.89 -11.98
CA ARG A 437 4.85 14.40 -13.27
C ARG A 437 6.11 15.11 -13.72
N SER A 438 6.52 16.17 -13.03
CA SER A 438 7.78 16.83 -13.30
C SER A 438 8.93 16.00 -12.74
N ASN A 439 9.50 15.16 -13.58
CA ASN A 439 10.79 14.57 -13.28
C ASN A 439 11.87 15.65 -13.49
N ILE A 440 12.36 16.19 -12.41
CA ILE A 440 13.28 17.35 -12.40
C ILE A 440 14.62 17.02 -13.06
N TYR A 441 15.00 15.76 -13.07
CA TYR A 441 16.24 15.27 -13.66
C TYR A 441 16.06 14.61 -15.04
N GLY A 442 14.87 14.70 -15.61
CA GLY A 442 14.48 13.96 -16.81
C GLY A 442 13.80 12.63 -16.48
N PRO A 443 13.37 11.86 -17.47
CA PRO A 443 12.79 10.55 -17.24
C PRO A 443 13.78 9.68 -16.46
N GLU A 444 13.28 8.94 -15.46
CA GLU A 444 14.09 7.89 -14.82
C GLU A 444 14.63 6.98 -15.92
N ASP A 445 15.88 6.56 -15.82
CA ASP A 445 16.39 5.50 -16.68
C ASP A 445 15.43 4.30 -16.56
N PRO A 446 14.78 3.86 -17.63
CA PRO A 446 13.83 2.77 -17.57
C PRO A 446 14.46 1.47 -17.05
N ASN A 447 15.78 1.36 -17.04
CA ASN A 447 16.53 0.25 -16.45
C ASN A 447 16.89 0.49 -14.98
N GLU A 448 16.87 1.74 -14.50
CA GLU A 448 17.11 2.04 -13.09
C GLU A 448 15.97 1.48 -12.25
N PHE A 449 16.29 0.57 -11.32
CA PHE A 449 15.30 -0.08 -10.45
C PHE A 449 14.13 -0.75 -11.20
N ALA A 450 14.38 -1.32 -12.39
CA ALA A 450 13.33 -1.94 -13.21
C ALA A 450 12.49 -3.00 -12.48
N ALA A 451 13.07 -3.69 -11.47
CA ALA A 451 12.37 -4.69 -10.66
C ALA A 451 11.22 -4.11 -9.82
N ILE A 452 11.24 -2.80 -9.55
CA ILE A 452 10.27 -2.11 -8.69
C ILE A 452 9.64 -0.89 -9.37
N LYS A 453 9.62 -0.90 -10.72
CA LYS A 453 9.13 0.20 -11.55
C LYS A 453 7.66 0.59 -11.27
N TYR A 454 6.83 -0.35 -10.87
CA TYR A 454 5.39 -0.17 -10.74
C TYR A 454 4.91 0.09 -9.31
N ASP A 455 5.82 0.23 -8.35
CA ASP A 455 5.41 0.53 -6.99
C ASP A 455 4.91 1.98 -6.87
N VAL A 456 3.65 2.11 -6.47
CA VAL A 456 2.96 3.40 -6.29
C VAL A 456 3.59 4.20 -5.13
N GLY A 457 4.06 3.52 -4.07
CA GLY A 457 4.64 4.14 -2.88
C GLY A 457 6.08 4.64 -3.06
N LEU A 458 6.65 4.49 -4.24
CA LEU A 458 8.03 4.88 -4.55
C LEU A 458 8.14 5.84 -5.72
N ARG A 459 7.17 6.64 -5.95
CA ARG A 459 7.35 7.79 -6.80
C ARG A 459 8.38 8.67 -6.13
N GLY A 460 9.62 8.51 -6.56
CA GLY A 460 10.77 9.20 -6.01
C GLY A 460 10.55 10.68 -6.04
N GLN A 461 10.64 11.28 -4.90
CA GLN A 461 10.30 12.67 -4.78
C GLN A 461 11.51 13.40 -4.32
N TYR A 462 12.02 14.11 -5.29
CA TYR A 462 13.12 15.05 -5.06
C TYR A 462 12.61 16.33 -4.44
N ILE A 463 11.29 16.62 -4.58
CA ILE A 463 10.61 17.79 -4.03
C ILE A 463 9.24 17.37 -3.54
N GLY A 464 8.64 18.18 -2.68
CA GLY A 464 7.36 17.90 -2.09
C GLY A 464 6.32 17.39 -3.08
N TYR A 465 5.67 16.32 -2.71
CA TYR A 465 4.67 15.62 -3.51
C TYR A 465 3.36 16.39 -3.54
N CYS A 466 2.81 16.59 -4.73
CA CYS A 466 1.41 16.97 -4.90
C CYS A 466 0.68 15.97 -5.80
N GLU A 467 -0.54 15.60 -5.44
CA GLU A 467 -1.28 14.55 -6.15
C GLU A 467 -1.87 15.06 -7.47
N HIS A 468 -2.19 16.34 -7.53
CA HIS A 468 -2.85 16.95 -8.67
C HIS A 468 -2.13 18.24 -9.13
N PRO A 469 -2.18 18.56 -10.43
CA PRO A 469 -1.86 19.90 -10.89
C PRO A 469 -2.77 20.91 -10.18
N GLY A 470 -2.19 22.01 -9.68
CA GLY A 470 -2.90 22.98 -8.84
C GLY A 470 -2.67 22.84 -7.35
N ASP A 471 -1.94 21.80 -6.91
CA ASP A 471 -1.60 21.57 -5.50
C ASP A 471 -0.17 22.03 -5.16
N GLU A 472 0.38 23.05 -5.84
CA GLU A 472 1.75 23.56 -5.66
C GLU A 472 1.98 24.09 -4.23
N ALA A 473 0.92 24.57 -3.55
CA ALA A 473 1.01 24.95 -2.15
C ALA A 473 1.38 23.76 -1.25
N ILE A 474 0.92 22.54 -1.58
CA ILE A 474 1.28 21.31 -0.88
C ILE A 474 2.76 20.98 -1.13
N ALA A 475 3.24 21.12 -2.37
CA ALA A 475 4.64 20.93 -2.72
C ALA A 475 5.54 21.92 -1.97
N SER A 476 5.14 23.20 -1.91
CA SER A 476 5.83 24.26 -1.19
C SER A 476 5.91 23.94 0.31
N LYS A 477 4.77 23.56 0.93
CA LYS A 477 4.69 23.17 2.34
C LYS A 477 5.59 21.99 2.65
N LYS A 478 5.56 20.92 1.83
CA LYS A 478 6.37 19.73 2.02
C LYS A 478 7.87 20.01 1.87
N THR A 479 8.26 20.78 0.87
CA THR A 479 9.66 21.17 0.64
C THR A 479 10.21 22.03 1.78
N CYS A 480 9.48 23.08 2.18
CA CYS A 480 9.86 23.94 3.31
C CYS A 480 9.98 23.14 4.63
N ALA A 481 9.04 22.24 4.90
CA ALA A 481 9.08 21.42 6.09
C ALA A 481 10.26 20.41 6.06
N MET A 482 10.61 19.85 4.90
CA MET A 482 11.80 19.03 4.76
C MET A 482 13.09 19.82 5.03
N ILE A 483 13.23 20.99 4.43
CA ILE A 483 14.36 21.89 4.66
C ILE A 483 14.44 22.21 6.15
N GLN A 484 13.34 22.58 6.79
CA GLN A 484 13.31 22.86 8.23
C GLN A 484 13.70 21.65 9.08
N ASN A 485 13.12 20.48 8.81
CA ASN A 485 13.30 19.30 9.66
C ASN A 485 14.70 18.65 9.51
N ILE A 486 15.29 18.72 8.31
CA ILE A 486 16.54 18.02 8.01
C ILE A 486 17.74 18.97 7.90
N LEU A 487 17.55 20.16 7.31
CA LEU A 487 18.62 21.15 7.14
C LEU A 487 18.62 22.22 8.24
N GLY A 488 17.57 22.28 9.08
CA GLY A 488 17.50 23.20 10.22
C GLY A 488 17.14 24.63 9.85
N VAL A 489 16.79 24.93 8.60
CA VAL A 489 16.48 26.29 8.13
C VAL A 489 14.96 26.45 8.01
N LYS A 490 14.41 27.39 8.78
CA LYS A 490 12.97 27.70 8.77
C LYS A 490 12.62 28.57 7.58
N LEU A 491 11.82 28.03 6.66
CA LEU A 491 11.25 28.74 5.53
C LEU A 491 9.71 28.77 5.65
N LYS A 492 9.10 29.81 5.11
CA LYS A 492 7.64 29.98 5.06
C LYS A 492 7.11 29.49 3.70
N PRO A 493 6.21 28.51 3.64
CA PRO A 493 5.62 28.10 2.36
C PRO A 493 4.65 29.16 1.85
N ALA A 494 4.59 29.36 0.53
CA ALA A 494 3.60 30.19 -0.13
C ALA A 494 2.21 29.54 -0.08
N THR A 495 1.16 30.37 -0.04
CA THR A 495 -0.24 29.94 -0.18
C THR A 495 -0.59 29.71 -1.64
N GLN A 496 -1.69 29.00 -1.92
CA GLN A 496 -2.13 28.77 -3.30
C GLN A 496 -2.47 30.11 -4.00
N GLU A 497 -3.08 31.06 -3.31
CA GLU A 497 -3.37 32.39 -3.86
C GLU A 497 -2.09 33.11 -4.31
N GLN A 498 -1.02 33.04 -3.51
CA GLN A 498 0.27 33.64 -3.87
C GLN A 498 0.90 32.96 -5.09
N ILE A 499 0.76 31.63 -5.16
CA ILE A 499 1.26 30.84 -6.30
C ILE A 499 0.48 31.17 -7.57
N ASP A 500 -0.83 31.27 -7.48
CA ASP A 500 -1.70 31.62 -8.61
C ASP A 500 -1.37 33.02 -9.15
N LEU A 501 -1.10 33.99 -8.27
CA LEU A 501 -0.64 35.34 -8.68
C LEU A 501 0.70 35.27 -9.44
N ILE A 502 1.65 34.46 -8.96
CA ILE A 502 2.93 34.26 -9.64
C ILE A 502 2.72 33.67 -11.04
N ILE A 503 1.99 32.53 -11.13
CA ILE A 503 1.80 31.82 -12.40
C ILE A 503 1.12 32.72 -13.47
N ASN A 504 0.24 33.62 -13.03
CA ASN A 504 -0.46 34.54 -13.92
C ASN A 504 0.31 35.86 -14.19
N SER A 505 1.51 36.03 -13.64
CA SER A 505 2.34 37.24 -13.88
C SER A 505 3.16 37.14 -15.17
N GLU A 506 3.46 38.29 -15.80
CA GLU A 506 4.40 38.33 -16.92
C GLU A 506 5.81 37.89 -16.52
N GLN A 507 6.20 38.18 -15.29
CA GLN A 507 7.51 37.82 -14.75
C GLN A 507 7.71 36.29 -14.66
N TYR A 508 6.64 35.50 -14.51
CA TYR A 508 6.72 34.05 -14.56
C TYR A 508 7.09 33.53 -15.93
N LEU A 509 6.57 34.13 -17.00
CA LEU A 509 6.93 33.74 -18.37
C LEU A 509 8.42 34.01 -18.69
N ASP A 510 9.03 34.97 -18.00
CA ASP A 510 10.47 35.28 -18.12
C ASP A 510 11.36 34.39 -17.25
N MET A 511 10.78 33.44 -16.50
CA MET A 511 11.56 32.47 -15.77
C MET A 511 12.06 31.37 -16.70
N GLU A 512 13.11 30.68 -16.25
CA GLU A 512 13.55 29.44 -16.86
C GLU A 512 13.18 28.23 -15.99
N LYS A 513 13.26 27.07 -16.58
CA LYS A 513 13.08 25.82 -15.85
C LYS A 513 14.34 25.46 -15.08
N TRP A 514 14.20 24.92 -13.86
CA TRP A 514 15.30 24.31 -13.13
C TRP A 514 16.06 23.30 -14.02
N PRO A 515 17.41 23.27 -14.02
CA PRO A 515 18.34 23.88 -13.05
C PRO A 515 18.94 25.24 -13.49
N SER A 516 18.34 25.96 -14.41
CA SER A 516 18.85 27.26 -14.84
C SER A 516 18.99 28.24 -13.68
N LYS A 517 19.85 29.27 -13.87
CA LYS A 517 20.03 30.33 -12.88
C LYS A 517 18.73 31.11 -12.68
N ASP A 518 18.00 31.37 -13.76
CA ASP A 518 16.76 32.14 -13.75
C ASP A 518 15.52 31.35 -13.37
N ALA A 519 15.70 30.10 -12.88
CA ALA A 519 14.64 29.28 -12.32
C ALA A 519 14.26 29.68 -10.89
N VAL A 520 15.03 30.57 -10.24
CA VAL A 520 14.73 31.02 -8.87
C VAL A 520 14.76 32.56 -8.88
N LYS A 521 13.58 33.17 -8.65
CA LYS A 521 13.40 34.62 -8.67
C LYS A 521 12.48 35.08 -7.53
N ILE A 522 12.60 36.35 -7.16
CA ILE A 522 11.63 37.01 -6.28
C ILE A 522 10.61 37.70 -7.18
N ILE A 523 9.34 37.31 -7.04
CA ILE A 523 8.19 37.89 -7.76
C ILE A 523 7.19 38.36 -6.70
N ASP A 524 6.90 39.65 -6.67
CA ASP A 524 5.94 40.26 -5.73
C ASP A 524 6.16 39.88 -4.27
N GLY A 525 7.43 39.81 -3.83
CA GLY A 525 7.80 39.47 -2.46
C GLY A 525 7.71 37.96 -2.12
N VAL A 526 7.50 37.11 -3.10
CA VAL A 526 7.50 35.64 -2.98
C VAL A 526 8.69 35.08 -3.76
N VAL A 527 9.41 34.15 -3.18
CA VAL A 527 10.48 33.41 -3.88
C VAL A 527 9.88 32.27 -4.68
N ALA A 528 9.91 32.36 -5.99
CA ALA A 528 9.47 31.31 -6.90
C ALA A 528 10.64 30.40 -7.29
N VAL A 529 10.47 29.10 -7.17
CA VAL A 529 11.40 28.05 -7.64
C VAL A 529 10.67 27.24 -8.71
N ASN A 530 11.05 27.45 -9.96
CA ASN A 530 10.30 26.94 -11.11
C ASN A 530 10.89 25.66 -11.67
N PHE A 531 10.09 24.60 -11.66
CA PHE A 531 10.41 23.29 -12.26
C PHE A 531 9.65 23.00 -13.55
N PHE A 532 8.83 23.93 -14.00
CA PHE A 532 8.06 23.83 -15.23
C PHE A 532 8.74 24.53 -16.40
N PHE A 533 8.33 24.20 -17.59
CA PHE A 533 8.47 25.14 -18.71
C PHE A 533 7.41 26.22 -18.52
N PRO A 534 7.81 27.50 -18.43
CA PRO A 534 6.86 28.57 -18.19
C PRO A 534 5.79 28.63 -19.29
N ALA A 535 4.56 28.47 -18.87
CA ALA A 535 3.40 28.51 -19.73
C ALA A 535 2.18 28.95 -18.92
N GLN A 536 1.28 29.68 -19.56
CA GLN A 536 0.02 30.12 -18.98
C GLN A 536 -1.13 29.56 -19.80
N ILE A 537 -2.18 29.11 -19.12
CA ILE A 537 -3.40 28.62 -19.76
C ILE A 537 -4.53 29.53 -19.33
N THR A 538 -5.24 30.07 -20.30
CA THR A 538 -6.46 30.83 -20.05
C THR A 538 -7.66 30.06 -20.53
N LEU A 539 -8.75 30.09 -19.74
CA LEU A 539 -10.06 29.59 -20.11
C LEU A 539 -11.05 30.75 -20.00
N MET A 540 -11.63 31.14 -21.12
CA MET A 540 -12.53 32.28 -21.19
C MET A 540 -13.77 31.95 -22.02
N GLU A 541 -14.88 32.63 -21.76
CA GLU A 541 -16.05 32.64 -22.62
C GLU A 541 -15.98 33.75 -23.63
N GLN A 542 -16.15 33.41 -24.91
CA GLN A 542 -16.29 34.37 -25.99
C GLN A 542 -17.36 33.82 -26.96
N ASP A 543 -18.32 34.65 -27.33
CA ASP A 543 -19.40 34.34 -28.30
C ASP A 543 -20.11 33.00 -28.03
N SER A 544 -20.44 32.74 -26.74
CA SER A 544 -21.05 31.49 -26.26
C SER A 544 -20.22 30.23 -26.51
N ARG A 545 -18.90 30.39 -26.63
CA ARG A 545 -17.92 29.30 -26.69
C ARG A 545 -16.94 29.41 -25.54
N LEU A 546 -16.39 28.29 -25.14
CA LEU A 546 -15.23 28.22 -24.26
C LEU A 546 -13.97 28.21 -25.11
N ILE A 547 -13.14 29.22 -24.93
CA ILE A 547 -11.83 29.33 -25.59
C ILE A 547 -10.78 28.97 -24.55
N VAL A 548 -9.91 28.05 -24.92
CA VAL A 548 -8.72 27.69 -24.13
C VAL A 548 -7.49 28.12 -24.93
N GLU A 549 -6.67 28.98 -24.35
CA GLU A 549 -5.43 29.43 -24.98
C GLU A 549 -4.23 29.02 -24.13
N LEU A 550 -3.17 28.57 -24.80
CA LEU A 550 -1.87 28.24 -24.22
C LEU A 550 -0.83 29.24 -24.68
N ASN A 551 -0.37 30.07 -23.76
CA ASN A 551 0.76 30.98 -23.95
C ASN A 551 2.02 30.38 -23.33
N TYR A 552 3.10 30.28 -24.09
CA TYR A 552 4.39 29.77 -23.62
C TYR A 552 5.56 30.51 -24.25
N THR A 553 6.71 30.40 -23.59
CA THR A 553 7.95 31.00 -24.08
C THR A 553 8.77 30.04 -24.94
N ASN A 554 9.82 30.54 -25.59
CA ASN A 554 10.78 29.73 -26.35
C ASN A 554 11.58 28.70 -25.51
N SER A 555 11.29 28.57 -24.21
CA SER A 555 11.90 27.58 -23.31
C SER A 555 11.38 26.16 -23.51
N LEU A 556 10.21 25.99 -24.16
CA LEU A 556 9.71 24.65 -24.53
C LEU A 556 10.63 24.04 -25.61
N PRO A 557 10.90 22.74 -25.55
CA PRO A 557 11.62 22.03 -26.60
C PRO A 557 10.93 22.23 -27.95
N GLN A 558 11.74 22.35 -29.02
CA GLN A 558 11.21 22.37 -30.39
C GLN A 558 10.41 21.08 -30.65
N ASP A 559 9.38 21.16 -31.50
CA ASP A 559 8.50 20.06 -31.89
C ASP A 559 7.65 19.45 -30.74
N CYS A 560 7.33 20.23 -29.71
CA CYS A 560 6.32 19.84 -28.72
C CYS A 560 4.93 19.72 -29.34
N GLN A 561 4.15 18.78 -28.83
CA GLN A 561 2.75 18.58 -29.19
C GLN A 561 1.88 18.72 -27.97
N PHE A 562 0.64 19.20 -28.17
CA PHE A 562 -0.32 19.51 -27.12
C PHE A 562 -1.57 18.68 -27.29
N ALA A 563 -2.10 18.15 -26.17
CA ALA A 563 -3.42 17.53 -26.10
C ALA A 563 -4.22 18.23 -25.00
N ILE A 564 -5.53 18.34 -25.18
CA ILE A 564 -6.42 18.98 -24.23
C ILE A 564 -7.59 18.09 -23.88
N TYR A 565 -7.95 18.05 -22.58
CA TYR A 565 -9.15 17.44 -22.05
C TYR A 565 -9.98 18.54 -21.37
N LEU A 566 -11.23 18.71 -21.81
CA LEU A 566 -12.17 19.61 -21.17
C LEU A 566 -13.07 18.83 -20.22
N TYR A 567 -13.27 19.38 -19.03
CA TYR A 567 -14.09 18.81 -17.97
C TYR A 567 -15.24 19.76 -17.61
N ARG A 568 -16.41 19.17 -17.28
CA ARG A 568 -17.54 19.87 -16.70
C ARG A 568 -18.00 19.11 -15.46
N ASN A 569 -18.10 19.81 -14.33
CA ASN A 569 -18.48 19.21 -13.02
C ASN A 569 -17.65 17.97 -12.67
N GLY A 570 -16.37 17.94 -13.08
CA GLY A 570 -15.46 16.82 -12.86
C GLY A 570 -15.54 15.68 -13.88
N GLU A 571 -16.51 15.69 -14.79
CA GLU A 571 -16.62 14.72 -15.89
C GLU A 571 -15.96 15.25 -17.17
N ARG A 572 -15.18 14.42 -17.84
CA ARG A 572 -14.55 14.76 -19.10
C ARG A 572 -15.57 14.76 -20.23
N ILE A 573 -15.78 15.96 -20.84
CA ILE A 573 -16.78 16.16 -21.87
C ILE A 573 -16.19 16.28 -23.29
N ALA A 574 -14.92 16.70 -23.42
CA ALA A 574 -14.24 16.78 -24.71
C ALA A 574 -12.77 16.39 -24.61
N THR A 575 -12.20 15.98 -25.72
CA THR A 575 -10.80 15.58 -25.84
C THR A 575 -10.30 15.91 -27.24
N GLU A 576 -9.20 16.68 -27.32
CA GLU A 576 -8.40 16.78 -28.53
C GLU A 576 -7.01 16.20 -28.30
N MET A 577 -6.63 15.29 -29.20
CA MET A 577 -5.37 14.56 -29.08
C MET A 577 -4.21 15.38 -29.64
N TYR A 578 -3.01 14.94 -29.40
CA TYR A 578 -1.77 15.64 -29.66
C TYR A 578 -1.65 16.25 -31.07
N GLY A 579 -1.57 17.58 -31.11
CA GLY A 579 -1.34 18.44 -32.26
C GLY A 579 -0.38 19.57 -31.94
N THR A 580 -0.27 20.54 -32.83
CA THR A 580 0.56 21.75 -32.67
C THR A 580 -0.26 22.98 -32.30
N ASP A 581 -1.58 22.83 -32.21
CA ASP A 581 -2.49 23.93 -31.90
C ASP A 581 -2.31 24.36 -30.43
N THR A 582 -2.41 25.66 -30.20
CA THR A 582 -2.28 26.31 -28.90
C THR A 582 -3.54 27.06 -28.48
N SER A 583 -4.58 26.98 -29.29
CA SER A 583 -5.91 27.52 -29.01
C SER A 583 -6.96 26.51 -29.41
N TRP A 584 -7.95 26.30 -28.54
CA TRP A 584 -9.04 25.35 -28.72
C TRP A 584 -10.37 26.00 -28.39
N GLU A 585 -11.38 25.71 -29.19
CA GLU A 585 -12.75 26.22 -29.03
C GLU A 585 -13.72 25.08 -28.75
N PHE A 586 -14.52 25.20 -27.70
CA PHE A 586 -15.53 24.24 -27.34
C PHE A 586 -16.91 24.89 -27.22
N PRO A 587 -18.02 24.20 -27.57
CA PRO A 587 -19.35 24.71 -27.35
C PRO A 587 -19.63 24.87 -25.85
N LEU A 588 -20.28 25.98 -25.48
CA LEU A 588 -20.72 26.25 -24.11
C LEU A 588 -22.23 26.16 -24.02
N ASP A 589 -22.77 24.93 -24.07
CA ASP A 589 -24.20 24.70 -24.18
C ASP A 589 -24.92 24.57 -22.84
N GLU A 590 -24.21 24.12 -21.81
CA GLU A 590 -24.81 23.78 -20.52
C GLU A 590 -24.19 24.55 -19.36
N ASN A 591 -24.96 24.69 -18.26
CA ASN A 591 -24.45 25.26 -17.01
C ASN A 591 -23.55 24.28 -16.29
N GLY A 592 -22.56 24.80 -15.58
CA GLY A 592 -21.63 23.96 -14.83
C GLY A 592 -20.29 24.62 -14.56
N SER A 593 -19.45 23.88 -13.87
CA SER A 593 -18.08 24.27 -13.54
C SER A 593 -17.13 23.62 -14.55
N TYR A 594 -16.42 24.42 -15.33
CA TYR A 594 -15.55 23.99 -16.42
C TYR A 594 -14.08 24.18 -16.05
N TYR A 595 -13.25 23.24 -16.40
CA TYR A 595 -11.79 23.40 -16.44
C TYR A 595 -11.18 22.56 -17.55
N ALA A 596 -10.02 22.95 -18.05
CA ALA A 596 -9.27 22.19 -19.05
C ALA A 596 -7.95 21.71 -18.50
N THR A 597 -7.52 20.51 -18.92
CA THR A 597 -6.18 19.96 -18.67
C THR A 597 -5.41 19.89 -19.99
N ILE A 598 -4.24 20.52 -20.06
CA ILE A 598 -3.34 20.46 -21.20
C ILE A 598 -2.18 19.54 -20.88
N PHE A 599 -1.86 18.65 -21.82
CA PHE A 599 -0.72 17.76 -21.79
C PHE A 599 0.29 18.19 -22.84
N ILE A 600 1.53 18.42 -22.44
CA ILE A 600 2.64 18.77 -23.33
C ILE A 600 3.53 17.53 -23.47
N ARG A 601 3.77 17.07 -24.69
CA ARG A 601 4.71 15.99 -24.97
C ARG A 601 5.83 16.43 -25.91
N ASN A 602 7.01 15.81 -25.74
CA ASN A 602 8.16 16.03 -26.61
C ASN A 602 8.07 15.15 -27.88
N ASN A 603 9.04 15.30 -28.77
CA ASN A 603 9.17 14.52 -30.02
C ASN A 603 9.42 13.01 -29.80
N LYS A 604 9.73 12.58 -28.57
CA LYS A 604 9.84 11.16 -28.19
C LYS A 604 8.54 10.57 -27.66
N ASN A 605 7.43 11.30 -27.77
CA ASN A 605 6.12 10.96 -27.21
C ASN A 605 6.09 10.88 -25.65
N GLU A 606 7.04 11.52 -24.97
CA GLU A 606 7.06 11.61 -23.50
C GLU A 606 6.29 12.84 -23.05
N ILE A 607 5.35 12.69 -22.09
CA ILE A 607 4.66 13.82 -21.48
C ILE A 607 5.64 14.52 -20.54
N ILE A 608 5.98 15.77 -20.89
CA ILE A 608 6.96 16.58 -20.16
C ILE A 608 6.31 17.56 -19.19
N GLN A 609 5.04 17.91 -19.40
CA GLN A 609 4.30 18.81 -18.52
C GLN A 609 2.78 18.55 -18.64
N VAL A 610 2.06 18.78 -17.55
CA VAL A 610 0.59 18.75 -17.49
C VAL A 610 0.15 19.97 -16.69
N MET A 611 -0.83 20.69 -17.19
CA MET A 611 -1.33 21.94 -16.60
C MET A 611 -2.86 21.93 -16.59
N ASN A 612 -3.46 22.58 -15.59
CA ASN A 612 -4.90 22.82 -15.54
C ASN A 612 -5.19 24.31 -15.64
N THR A 613 -6.31 24.66 -16.25
CA THR A 613 -6.86 26.03 -16.18
C THR A 613 -7.44 26.27 -14.79
N GLN A 614 -7.66 27.52 -14.45
CA GLN A 614 -8.61 27.88 -13.41
C GLN A 614 -10.01 27.42 -13.81
N THR A 615 -10.85 27.22 -12.81
CA THR A 615 -12.22 26.79 -13.03
C THR A 615 -13.09 27.96 -13.46
N PHE A 616 -13.80 27.80 -14.58
CA PHE A 616 -14.81 28.74 -15.07
C PHE A 616 -16.20 28.22 -14.71
N SER A 617 -17.05 29.03 -14.10
CA SER A 617 -18.42 28.66 -13.74
C SER A 617 -19.43 29.41 -14.62
N LYS A 618 -20.23 28.65 -15.38
CA LYS A 618 -21.40 29.17 -16.06
C LYS A 618 -22.63 28.99 -15.18
N GLU A 619 -23.20 30.10 -14.72
CA GLU A 619 -24.47 30.09 -13.99
C GLU A 619 -25.64 30.29 -14.96
N SER A 620 -26.81 29.75 -14.62
CA SER A 620 -28.04 30.09 -15.33
C SER A 620 -28.33 31.57 -15.15
N ALA A 621 -28.53 32.30 -16.24
CA ALA A 621 -29.08 33.66 -16.14
C ALA A 621 -30.34 33.64 -15.26
N PRO A 622 -30.51 34.62 -14.32
CA PRO A 622 -31.62 34.67 -13.39
C PRO A 622 -32.97 34.73 -14.07
#